data_0206660b4f0d9001cf65ffd86b8f2176
#
_entry.id   0206660b4f0d9001cf65ffd86b8f2176
#
_cell.length_a   1.000
_cell.length_b   1.000
_cell.length_c   1.000
_cell.angle_alpha   90.00
_cell.angle_beta   90.00
_cell.angle_gamma   90.00
#
_symmetry.space_group_name_H-M   'P 1'
#
loop_
_entity.id
_entity.type
_entity.pdbx_description
1 polymer ?
#
loop_
_entity_poly.entity_id
_entity_poly.type
_entity_poly.pdbx_seq_one_letter_code
_entity_poly.pdbx_strand_id
1 'polypeptide(L)'
;MTETRTGKEARTSLRSRLRRVMAVGGLILLGTTAMGCQKTVNQFKAKQVIRKGNAYFKQQLYDDALKQYEEAMKLDPNEIRIKKFVAMGNMAIYNPGSQHPKDLNALETSIKYFKEYLAVKPEDQSAAKFLVTTYMNSRRYDDAIQYFKDWLKLHSDDKQAVQTIAMLYAKKGDFEQSMEWQDNLSKLDPTNAEVFYTIGVTCWDKSYNTPPDQMDGAARKALADRGMAALDKANALRADYFEAMLYVNLLYREYAKLENDPRQKEELLAKATEWQKKALAARDRVKQKEREEAARKNPLEAL
;
A
#
# COMPACT_ATOMS: atom_id res chain seq x y z
N MET A 1 -69.20 12.52 60.50
CA MET A 1 -67.78 12.76 60.79
C MET A 1 -66.92 11.61 60.30
N THR A 2 -66.77 11.40 58.97
CA THR A 2 -65.96 10.28 58.43
C THR A 2 -65.31 10.68 57.06
N GLU A 3 -64.72 11.89 56.94
CA GLU A 3 -64.15 12.29 55.60
C GLU A 3 -62.72 12.82 55.66
N THR A 4 -62.00 12.69 56.71
CA THR A 4 -60.66 13.32 56.79
C THR A 4 -59.48 12.34 56.93
N ARG A 5 -59.71 11.02 56.90
CA ARG A 5 -58.62 10.04 57.11
C ARG A 5 -58.01 9.49 55.81
N THR A 6 -58.75 9.39 54.75
CA THR A 6 -58.30 8.81 53.46
C THR A 6 -57.38 9.75 52.63
N GLY A 7 -57.48 11.06 52.79
CA GLY A 7 -56.67 12.05 52.04
C GLY A 7 -55.21 12.17 52.52
N LYS A 8 -54.96 11.84 53.78
CA LYS A 8 -53.58 11.91 54.35
C LYS A 8 -52.75 10.67 53.99
N GLU A 9 -53.35 9.48 53.95
CA GLU A 9 -52.66 8.25 53.58
C GLU A 9 -52.34 8.20 52.09
N ALA A 10 -53.19 8.71 51.20
CA ALA A 10 -52.89 8.82 49.79
C ALA A 10 -51.74 9.78 49.47
N ARG A 11 -51.65 10.92 50.17
CA ARG A 11 -50.52 11.89 49.99
C ARG A 11 -49.17 11.38 50.51
N THR A 12 -49.16 10.60 51.55
CA THR A 12 -47.91 9.97 52.06
C THR A 12 -47.41 8.85 51.15
N SER A 13 -48.29 8.04 50.60
CA SER A 13 -47.96 7.00 49.63
C SER A 13 -47.41 7.59 48.32
N LEU A 14 -48.00 8.69 47.83
CA LEU A 14 -47.55 9.35 46.60
C LEU A 14 -46.15 9.99 46.78
N ARG A 15 -45.90 10.62 47.91
CA ARG A 15 -44.58 11.23 48.24
C ARG A 15 -43.50 10.17 48.44
N SER A 16 -43.79 9.00 48.96
CA SER A 16 -42.82 7.90 49.11
C SER A 16 -42.49 7.26 47.75
N ARG A 17 -43.47 7.16 46.83
CA ARG A 17 -43.26 6.70 45.46
C ARG A 17 -42.45 7.70 44.63
N LEU A 18 -42.71 8.98 44.71
CA LEU A 18 -41.94 10.04 44.06
C LEU A 18 -40.48 10.09 44.56
N ARG A 19 -40.26 9.94 45.87
CA ARG A 19 -38.88 9.88 46.42
C ARG A 19 -38.10 8.67 45.94
N ARG A 20 -38.73 7.49 45.80
CA ARG A 20 -38.10 6.29 45.22
C ARG A 20 -37.76 6.46 43.75
N VAL A 21 -38.66 7.05 42.95
CA VAL A 21 -38.41 7.33 41.54
C VAL A 21 -37.30 8.35 41.34
N MET A 22 -37.22 9.40 42.13
CA MET A 22 -36.15 10.38 42.09
C MET A 22 -34.80 9.82 42.57
N ALA A 23 -34.80 8.94 43.58
CA ALA A 23 -33.58 8.30 44.05
C ALA A 23 -33.00 7.33 42.99
N VAL A 24 -33.84 6.57 42.31
CA VAL A 24 -33.43 5.65 41.23
C VAL A 24 -33.01 6.44 39.98
N GLY A 25 -33.73 7.50 39.60
CA GLY A 25 -33.36 8.38 38.49
C GLY A 25 -32.04 9.15 38.72
N GLY A 26 -31.82 9.61 39.99
CA GLY A 26 -30.57 10.26 40.36
C GLY A 26 -29.33 9.34 40.32
N LEU A 27 -29.49 8.07 40.70
CA LEU A 27 -28.43 7.05 40.62
C LEU A 27 -28.07 6.68 39.19
N ILE A 28 -29.06 6.63 38.28
CA ILE A 28 -28.81 6.34 36.84
C ILE A 28 -28.10 7.53 36.19
N LEU A 29 -28.48 8.78 36.48
CA LEU A 29 -27.81 9.96 35.94
C LEU A 29 -26.37 10.11 36.44
N LEU A 30 -26.07 9.82 37.70
CA LEU A 30 -24.72 9.84 38.22
C LEU A 30 -23.83 8.71 37.65
N GLY A 31 -24.38 7.56 37.36
CA GLY A 31 -23.65 6.44 36.71
C GLY A 31 -23.24 6.75 35.28
N THR A 32 -24.08 7.40 34.50
CA THR A 32 -23.79 7.75 33.10
C THR A 32 -22.75 8.88 32.96
N THR A 33 -22.75 9.84 33.85
CA THR A 33 -21.74 10.92 33.87
C THR A 33 -20.37 10.42 34.29
N ALA A 34 -20.29 9.51 35.27
CA ALA A 34 -19.02 8.92 35.70
C ALA A 34 -18.36 8.05 34.59
N MET A 35 -19.14 7.27 33.86
CA MET A 35 -18.65 6.49 32.71
C MET A 35 -18.16 7.37 31.53
N GLY A 36 -18.84 8.48 31.26
CA GLY A 36 -18.41 9.44 30.25
C GLY A 36 -17.07 10.12 30.58
N CYS A 37 -16.89 10.57 31.83
CA CYS A 37 -15.65 11.16 32.30
C CYS A 37 -14.47 10.17 32.24
N GLN A 38 -14.66 8.92 32.66
CA GLN A 38 -13.61 7.90 32.61
C GLN A 38 -13.15 7.61 31.18
N LYS A 39 -14.07 7.51 30.22
CA LYS A 39 -13.76 7.31 28.81
C LYS A 39 -12.90 8.46 28.25
N THR A 40 -13.27 9.71 28.55
CA THR A 40 -12.52 10.89 28.11
C THR A 40 -11.10 10.93 28.69
N VAL A 41 -10.97 10.60 29.98
CA VAL A 41 -9.66 10.52 30.68
C VAL A 41 -8.79 9.41 30.03
N ASN A 42 -9.36 8.25 29.76
CA ASN A 42 -8.64 7.15 29.12
C ASN A 42 -8.18 7.50 27.71
N GLN A 43 -9.02 8.17 26.91
CA GLN A 43 -8.64 8.66 25.58
C GLN A 43 -7.49 9.67 25.64
N PHE A 44 -7.52 10.57 26.61
CA PHE A 44 -6.42 11.52 26.80
C PHE A 44 -5.10 10.81 27.19
N LYS A 45 -5.17 9.88 28.14
CA LYS A 45 -4.02 9.04 28.52
C LYS A 45 -3.49 8.24 27.34
N ALA A 46 -4.38 7.61 26.54
CA ALA A 46 -3.98 6.87 25.36
C ALA A 46 -3.17 7.74 24.38
N LYS A 47 -3.60 9.00 24.15
CA LYS A 47 -2.85 9.93 23.28
C LYS A 47 -1.45 10.26 23.83
N GLN A 48 -1.29 10.39 25.15
CA GLN A 48 0.03 10.62 25.77
C GLN A 48 0.94 9.39 25.59
N VAL A 49 0.39 8.21 25.86
CA VAL A 49 1.12 6.93 25.70
C VAL A 49 1.53 6.71 24.25
N ILE A 50 0.66 7.00 23.27
CA ILE A 50 1.00 6.95 21.85
C ILE A 50 2.18 7.88 21.52
N ARG A 51 2.17 9.13 22.04
CA ARG A 51 3.29 10.07 21.80
C ARG A 51 4.61 9.50 22.32
N LYS A 52 4.61 8.88 23.50
CA LYS A 52 5.77 8.21 24.07
C LYS A 52 6.22 7.03 23.22
N GLY A 53 5.27 6.20 22.77
CA GLY A 53 5.55 5.11 21.83
C GLY A 53 6.17 5.60 20.52
N ASN A 54 5.66 6.69 19.95
CA ASN A 54 6.22 7.29 18.74
C ASN A 54 7.65 7.83 18.97
N ALA A 55 7.96 8.32 20.16
CA ALA A 55 9.32 8.76 20.49
C ALA A 55 10.28 7.56 20.55
N TYR A 56 9.89 6.46 21.17
CA TYR A 56 10.68 5.21 21.14
C TYR A 56 10.84 4.66 19.74
N PHE A 57 9.78 4.64 18.92
CA PHE A 57 9.83 4.16 17.55
C PHE A 57 10.83 4.94 16.69
N LYS A 58 10.87 6.27 16.83
CA LYS A 58 11.86 7.13 16.15
C LYS A 58 13.31 6.83 16.57
N GLN A 59 13.51 6.36 17.81
CA GLN A 59 14.80 5.96 18.35
C GLN A 59 15.12 4.48 18.00
N GLN A 60 14.29 3.80 17.22
CA GLN A 60 14.40 2.38 16.86
C GLN A 60 14.28 1.43 18.08
N LEU A 61 13.77 1.91 19.21
CA LEU A 61 13.46 1.13 20.40
C LEU A 61 12.08 0.48 20.24
N TYR A 62 11.97 -0.47 19.31
CA TYR A 62 10.68 -1.00 18.86
C TYR A 62 9.93 -1.80 19.92
N ASP A 63 10.64 -2.60 20.75
CA ASP A 63 10.01 -3.34 21.86
C ASP A 63 9.39 -2.38 22.90
N ASP A 64 10.04 -1.25 23.19
CA ASP A 64 9.51 -0.25 24.12
C ASP A 64 8.37 0.56 23.49
N ALA A 65 8.46 0.85 22.19
CA ALA A 65 7.36 1.45 21.44
C ALA A 65 6.11 0.56 21.47
N LEU A 66 6.26 -0.74 21.26
CA LEU A 66 5.17 -1.72 21.29
C LEU A 66 4.48 -1.76 22.67
N LYS A 67 5.24 -1.81 23.77
CA LYS A 67 4.68 -1.76 25.13
C LYS A 67 3.75 -0.53 25.30
N GLN A 68 4.17 0.63 24.78
CA GLN A 68 3.36 1.85 24.86
C GLN A 68 2.11 1.76 23.97
N TYR A 69 2.23 1.24 22.74
CA TYR A 69 1.07 1.09 21.85
C TYR A 69 0.05 0.08 22.40
N GLU A 70 0.50 -1.02 22.99
CA GLU A 70 -0.38 -2.01 23.65
C GLU A 70 -1.09 -1.42 24.89
N GLU A 71 -0.37 -0.61 25.68
CA GLU A 71 -0.99 0.13 26.79
C GLU A 71 -2.04 1.13 26.27
N ALA A 72 -1.73 1.85 25.21
CA ALA A 72 -2.69 2.76 24.57
C ALA A 72 -3.93 2.02 24.06
N MET A 73 -3.78 0.82 23.50
CA MET A 73 -4.89 -0.03 23.03
C MET A 73 -5.79 -0.49 24.19
N LYS A 74 -5.22 -0.78 25.38
CA LYS A 74 -5.99 -1.08 26.60
C LYS A 74 -6.79 0.12 27.09
N LEU A 75 -6.22 1.33 26.97
CA LEU A 75 -6.87 2.57 27.40
C LEU A 75 -7.98 3.03 26.45
N ASP A 76 -7.78 2.91 25.15
CA ASP A 76 -8.76 3.28 24.12
C ASP A 76 -8.81 2.25 22.98
N PRO A 77 -9.51 1.12 23.17
CA PRO A 77 -9.58 0.05 22.19
C PRO A 77 -10.33 0.44 20.91
N ASN A 78 -11.06 1.56 20.91
CA ASN A 78 -11.82 2.06 19.75
C ASN A 78 -11.01 3.03 18.87
N GLU A 79 -9.84 3.47 19.32
CA GLU A 79 -8.97 4.34 18.51
C GLU A 79 -8.24 3.50 17.46
N ILE A 80 -8.79 3.49 16.27
CA ILE A 80 -8.31 2.64 15.16
C ILE A 80 -6.84 2.87 14.79
N ARG A 81 -6.32 4.10 14.96
CA ARG A 81 -4.91 4.44 14.65
C ARG A 81 -3.91 3.66 15.50
N ILE A 82 -4.30 3.22 16.70
CA ILE A 82 -3.43 2.42 17.55
C ILE A 82 -3.09 1.09 16.90
N LYS A 83 -4.04 0.49 16.19
CA LYS A 83 -3.80 -0.75 15.43
C LYS A 83 -2.70 -0.58 14.39
N LYS A 84 -2.68 0.56 13.67
CA LYS A 84 -1.59 0.89 12.74
C LYS A 84 -0.24 0.96 13.44
N PHE A 85 -0.16 1.59 14.60
CA PHE A 85 1.10 1.71 15.35
C PHE A 85 1.57 0.35 15.88
N VAL A 86 0.67 -0.47 16.42
CA VAL A 86 1.00 -1.84 16.86
C VAL A 86 1.47 -2.68 15.67
N ALA A 87 0.80 -2.58 14.52
CA ALA A 87 1.21 -3.28 13.30
C ALA A 87 2.62 -2.85 12.85
N MET A 88 2.90 -1.54 12.84
CA MET A 88 4.22 -1.01 12.47
C MET A 88 5.32 -1.48 13.43
N GLY A 89 5.05 -1.47 14.74
CA GLY A 89 6.00 -1.95 15.74
C GLY A 89 6.32 -3.44 15.56
N ASN A 90 5.29 -4.27 15.34
CA ASN A 90 5.47 -5.69 15.09
C ASN A 90 6.20 -5.96 13.76
N MET A 91 5.91 -5.19 12.71
CA MET A 91 6.66 -5.26 11.44
C MET A 91 8.15 -4.94 11.64
N ALA A 92 8.47 -3.98 12.51
CA ALA A 92 9.84 -3.54 12.75
C ALA A 92 10.67 -4.55 13.56
N ILE A 93 10.05 -5.33 14.46
CA ILE A 93 10.75 -6.38 15.23
C ILE A 93 10.77 -7.73 14.53
N TYR A 94 9.94 -7.91 13.47
CA TYR A 94 9.94 -9.15 12.71
C TYR A 94 11.29 -9.37 11.99
N ASN A 95 11.89 -10.53 12.21
CA ASN A 95 13.10 -10.92 11.50
C ASN A 95 12.73 -11.83 10.30
N PRO A 96 12.90 -11.37 9.04
CA PRO A 96 12.56 -12.14 7.85
C PRO A 96 13.29 -13.49 7.78
N GLY A 97 12.52 -14.55 7.53
CA GLY A 97 13.04 -15.93 7.44
C GLY A 97 13.21 -16.65 8.77
N SER A 98 13.05 -15.96 9.90
CA SER A 98 13.06 -16.58 11.22
C SER A 98 11.85 -17.51 11.42
N GLN A 99 12.10 -18.66 12.07
CA GLN A 99 11.05 -19.59 12.53
C GLN A 99 10.82 -19.49 14.04
N HIS A 100 11.45 -18.50 14.69
CA HIS A 100 11.28 -18.31 16.13
C HIS A 100 9.85 -17.87 16.45
N PRO A 101 9.17 -18.43 17.46
CA PRO A 101 7.77 -18.11 17.79
C PRO A 101 7.50 -16.63 18.00
N LYS A 102 8.43 -15.87 18.58
CA LYS A 102 8.30 -14.41 18.75
C LYS A 102 8.19 -13.70 17.40
N ASP A 103 9.03 -14.05 16.43
CA ASP A 103 9.05 -13.43 15.10
C ASP A 103 7.79 -13.79 14.31
N LEU A 104 7.37 -15.06 14.37
CA LEU A 104 6.12 -15.50 13.72
C LEU A 104 4.90 -14.79 14.32
N ASN A 105 4.84 -14.64 15.64
CA ASN A 105 3.76 -13.89 16.30
C ASN A 105 3.79 -12.40 15.91
N ALA A 106 4.96 -11.79 15.82
CA ALA A 106 5.10 -10.41 15.35
C ALA A 106 4.60 -10.26 13.91
N LEU A 107 4.96 -11.18 13.01
CA LEU A 107 4.47 -11.21 11.64
C LEU A 107 2.92 -11.27 11.59
N GLU A 108 2.32 -12.26 12.25
CA GLU A 108 0.87 -12.45 12.23
C GLU A 108 0.13 -11.25 12.85
N THR A 109 0.66 -10.72 13.95
CA THR A 109 0.10 -9.54 14.61
C THR A 109 0.15 -8.31 13.71
N SER A 110 1.27 -8.11 13.01
CA SER A 110 1.43 -7.01 12.05
C SER A 110 0.41 -7.10 10.92
N ILE A 111 0.31 -8.26 10.25
CA ILE A 111 -0.63 -8.50 9.16
C ILE A 111 -2.08 -8.28 9.64
N LYS A 112 -2.45 -8.88 10.77
CA LYS A 112 -3.79 -8.76 11.35
C LYS A 112 -4.19 -7.29 11.56
N TYR A 113 -3.36 -6.53 12.24
CA TYR A 113 -3.72 -5.16 12.59
C TYR A 113 -3.64 -4.18 11.43
N PHE A 114 -2.75 -4.39 10.45
CA PHE A 114 -2.83 -3.62 9.21
C PHE A 114 -4.13 -3.89 8.44
N LYS A 115 -4.57 -5.15 8.33
CA LYS A 115 -5.85 -5.51 7.69
C LYS A 115 -7.04 -4.89 8.42
N GLU A 116 -7.10 -4.99 9.75
CA GLU A 116 -8.17 -4.39 10.55
C GLU A 116 -8.18 -2.86 10.46
N TYR A 117 -7.01 -2.22 10.40
CA TYR A 117 -6.90 -0.79 10.20
C TYR A 117 -7.40 -0.36 8.82
N LEU A 118 -6.95 -1.04 7.77
CA LEU A 118 -7.31 -0.74 6.38
C LEU A 118 -8.78 -1.03 6.07
N ALA A 119 -9.42 -1.96 6.78
CA ALA A 119 -10.88 -2.16 6.66
C ALA A 119 -11.69 -0.92 7.08
N VAL A 120 -11.13 -0.05 7.95
CA VAL A 120 -11.78 1.19 8.42
C VAL A 120 -11.21 2.43 7.72
N LYS A 121 -9.94 2.36 7.29
CA LYS A 121 -9.17 3.44 6.65
C LYS A 121 -8.54 2.97 5.34
N PRO A 122 -9.37 2.63 4.34
CA PRO A 122 -8.90 2.11 3.05
C PRO A 122 -8.01 3.09 2.28
N GLU A 123 -8.23 4.39 2.48
CA GLU A 123 -7.49 5.47 1.83
C GLU A 123 -6.05 5.66 2.34
N ASP A 124 -5.65 4.99 3.43
CA ASP A 124 -4.29 5.13 3.97
C ASP A 124 -3.27 4.31 3.16
N GLN A 125 -2.79 4.89 2.06
CA GLN A 125 -1.78 4.28 1.18
C GLN A 125 -0.50 3.88 1.91
N SER A 126 -0.12 4.61 2.97
CA SER A 126 1.05 4.28 3.79
C SER A 126 0.86 2.95 4.52
N ALA A 127 -0.32 2.73 5.12
CA ALA A 127 -0.63 1.48 5.79
C ALA A 127 -0.73 0.30 4.80
N ALA A 128 -1.32 0.52 3.61
CA ALA A 128 -1.37 -0.47 2.55
C ALA A 128 0.05 -0.87 2.09
N LYS A 129 0.93 0.10 1.89
CA LYS A 129 2.34 -0.14 1.55
C LYS A 129 3.07 -0.96 2.62
N PHE A 130 2.85 -0.67 3.90
CA PHE A 130 3.45 -1.46 5.00
C PHE A 130 2.92 -2.89 5.03
N LEU A 131 1.63 -3.10 4.79
CA LEU A 131 1.06 -4.45 4.68
C LEU A 131 1.71 -5.24 3.54
N VAL A 132 1.83 -4.64 2.35
CA VAL A 132 2.52 -5.25 1.20
C VAL A 132 3.96 -5.60 1.56
N THR A 133 4.69 -4.66 2.18
CA THR A 133 6.08 -4.88 2.62
C THR A 133 6.18 -6.04 3.60
N THR A 134 5.23 -6.16 4.54
CA THR A 134 5.17 -7.26 5.51
C THR A 134 5.00 -8.61 4.81
N TYR A 135 4.08 -8.69 3.86
CA TYR A 135 3.87 -9.88 3.05
C TYR A 135 5.11 -10.24 2.20
N MET A 136 5.74 -9.25 1.56
CA MET A 136 6.92 -9.46 0.74
C MET A 136 8.11 -9.97 1.57
N ASN A 137 8.36 -9.37 2.73
CA ASN A 137 9.44 -9.78 3.63
C ASN A 137 9.25 -11.20 4.18
N SER A 138 8.01 -11.64 4.33
CA SER A 138 7.68 -13.00 4.77
C SER A 138 7.49 -13.98 3.61
N ARG A 139 7.62 -13.55 2.35
CA ARG A 139 7.37 -14.32 1.12
C ARG A 139 5.95 -14.93 1.04
N ARG A 140 4.99 -14.35 1.75
CA ARG A 140 3.58 -14.79 1.75
C ARG A 140 2.81 -14.16 0.58
N TYR A 141 3.32 -14.39 -0.63
CA TYR A 141 2.76 -13.78 -1.84
C TYR A 141 1.32 -14.20 -2.11
N ASP A 142 0.97 -15.48 -1.90
CA ASP A 142 -0.38 -16.00 -2.16
C ASP A 142 -1.41 -15.38 -1.20
N ASP A 143 -1.06 -15.23 0.08
CA ASP A 143 -1.93 -14.57 1.05
C ASP A 143 -2.15 -13.10 0.72
N ALA A 144 -1.11 -12.42 0.27
CA ALA A 144 -1.20 -11.04 -0.19
C ALA A 144 -2.09 -10.91 -1.43
N ILE A 145 -1.87 -11.76 -2.44
CA ILE A 145 -2.67 -11.79 -3.67
C ILE A 145 -4.13 -12.03 -3.34
N GLN A 146 -4.43 -13.01 -2.48
CA GLN A 146 -5.80 -13.30 -2.08
C GLN A 146 -6.44 -12.11 -1.36
N TYR A 147 -5.72 -11.47 -0.45
CA TYR A 147 -6.20 -10.26 0.24
C TYR A 147 -6.60 -9.15 -0.73
N PHE A 148 -5.74 -8.84 -1.71
CA PHE A 148 -6.03 -7.79 -2.69
C PHE A 148 -7.10 -8.20 -3.71
N LYS A 149 -7.21 -9.48 -4.06
CA LYS A 149 -8.33 -9.97 -4.87
C LYS A 149 -9.67 -9.83 -4.14
N ASP A 150 -9.71 -10.12 -2.85
CA ASP A 150 -10.92 -9.93 -2.04
C ASP A 150 -11.25 -8.44 -1.86
N TRP A 151 -10.24 -7.59 -1.73
CA TRP A 151 -10.38 -6.14 -1.73
C TRP A 151 -11.04 -5.62 -3.01
N LEU A 152 -10.59 -6.09 -4.17
CA LEU A 152 -11.10 -5.68 -5.49
C LEU A 152 -12.56 -6.11 -5.74
N LYS A 153 -13.10 -7.08 -5.02
CA LYS A 153 -14.55 -7.41 -5.11
C LYS A 153 -15.43 -6.25 -4.66
N LEU A 154 -14.94 -5.40 -3.75
CA LEU A 154 -15.63 -4.23 -3.22
C LEU A 154 -15.12 -2.90 -3.82
N HIS A 155 -13.92 -2.90 -4.40
CA HIS A 155 -13.22 -1.72 -4.93
C HIS A 155 -12.61 -2.05 -6.29
N SER A 156 -13.48 -2.39 -7.25
CA SER A 156 -13.08 -2.96 -8.57
C SER A 156 -12.20 -2.05 -9.42
N ASP A 157 -12.19 -0.75 -9.16
CA ASP A 157 -11.42 0.28 -9.87
C ASP A 157 -10.15 0.75 -9.12
N ASP A 158 -9.79 0.08 -8.02
CA ASP A 158 -8.58 0.38 -7.26
C ASP A 158 -7.32 -0.03 -8.05
N LYS A 159 -6.80 0.92 -8.83
CA LYS A 159 -5.59 0.76 -9.65
C LYS A 159 -4.38 0.31 -8.82
N GLN A 160 -4.27 0.80 -7.59
CA GLN A 160 -3.14 0.46 -6.70
C GLN A 160 -3.20 -1.02 -6.28
N ALA A 161 -4.38 -1.54 -5.98
CA ALA A 161 -4.58 -2.95 -5.68
C ALA A 161 -4.27 -3.84 -6.89
N VAL A 162 -4.73 -3.46 -8.08
CA VAL A 162 -4.43 -4.19 -9.33
C VAL A 162 -2.92 -4.21 -9.60
N GLN A 163 -2.24 -3.06 -9.49
CA GLN A 163 -0.79 -2.95 -9.64
C GLN A 163 -0.04 -3.81 -8.63
N THR A 164 -0.52 -3.81 -7.38
CA THR A 164 0.08 -4.61 -6.29
C THR A 164 -0.01 -6.11 -6.59
N ILE A 165 -1.14 -6.60 -7.09
CA ILE A 165 -1.30 -8.01 -7.48
C ILE A 165 -0.34 -8.37 -8.62
N ALA A 166 -0.23 -7.52 -9.65
CA ALA A 166 0.71 -7.74 -10.74
C ALA A 166 2.16 -7.87 -10.23
N MET A 167 2.56 -6.96 -9.34
CA MET A 167 3.89 -6.98 -8.71
C MET A 167 4.11 -8.24 -7.85
N LEU A 168 3.11 -8.68 -7.08
CA LEU A 168 3.21 -9.87 -6.24
C LEU A 168 3.37 -11.15 -7.07
N TYR A 169 2.65 -11.27 -8.19
CA TYR A 169 2.85 -12.37 -9.13
C TYR A 169 4.24 -12.35 -9.77
N ALA A 170 4.75 -11.16 -10.15
CA ALA A 170 6.12 -11.02 -10.64
C ALA A 170 7.15 -11.47 -9.60
N LYS A 171 6.99 -11.09 -8.33
CA LYS A 171 7.85 -11.52 -7.22
C LYS A 171 7.77 -13.02 -6.92
N LYS A 172 6.61 -13.63 -7.16
CA LYS A 172 6.42 -15.08 -7.07
C LYS A 172 7.07 -15.82 -8.23
N GLY A 173 7.40 -15.15 -9.32
CA GLY A 173 7.93 -15.73 -10.56
C GLY A 173 6.85 -16.19 -11.53
N ASP A 174 5.59 -15.87 -11.27
CA ASP A 174 4.45 -16.19 -12.13
C ASP A 174 4.27 -15.08 -13.18
N PHE A 175 5.02 -15.22 -14.27
CA PHE A 175 5.05 -14.23 -15.35
C PHE A 175 3.68 -14.05 -16.00
N GLU A 176 2.97 -15.15 -16.28
CA GLU A 176 1.70 -15.11 -17.02
C GLU A 176 0.63 -14.34 -16.22
N GLN A 177 0.48 -14.67 -14.94
CA GLN A 177 -0.45 -13.95 -14.07
C GLN A 177 -0.04 -12.50 -13.87
N SER A 178 1.25 -12.22 -13.73
CA SER A 178 1.75 -10.85 -13.64
C SER A 178 1.34 -10.03 -14.86
N MET A 179 1.52 -10.58 -16.05
CA MET A 179 1.16 -9.92 -17.31
C MET A 179 -0.34 -9.73 -17.48
N GLU A 180 -1.16 -10.70 -17.09
CA GLU A 180 -2.62 -10.58 -17.09
C GLU A 180 -3.10 -9.40 -16.21
N TRP A 181 -2.53 -9.27 -15.01
CA TRP A 181 -2.86 -8.17 -14.12
C TRP A 181 -2.33 -6.82 -14.59
N GLN A 182 -1.19 -6.78 -15.29
CA GLN A 182 -0.71 -5.56 -15.95
C GLN A 182 -1.62 -5.15 -17.11
N ASP A 183 -2.15 -6.11 -17.90
CA ASP A 183 -3.14 -5.83 -18.93
C ASP A 183 -4.45 -5.26 -18.33
N ASN A 184 -4.90 -5.81 -17.20
CA ASN A 184 -6.05 -5.26 -16.48
C ASN A 184 -5.79 -3.83 -16.02
N LEU A 185 -4.59 -3.55 -15.48
CA LEU A 185 -4.20 -2.18 -15.10
C LEU A 185 -4.18 -1.24 -16.30
N SER A 186 -3.68 -1.69 -17.47
CA SER A 186 -3.64 -0.86 -18.67
C SER A 186 -5.03 -0.48 -19.20
N LYS A 187 -6.05 -1.31 -18.94
CA LYS A 187 -7.46 -1.02 -19.25
C LYS A 187 -8.07 -0.03 -18.26
N LEU A 188 -7.69 -0.13 -16.98
CA LEU A 188 -8.15 0.78 -15.92
C LEU A 188 -7.46 2.15 -15.98
N ASP A 189 -6.24 2.21 -16.49
CA ASP A 189 -5.42 3.43 -16.55
C ASP A 189 -4.77 3.64 -17.92
N PRO A 190 -5.57 3.78 -19.00
CA PRO A 190 -5.10 3.76 -20.39
C PRO A 190 -4.25 4.96 -20.79
N THR A 191 -4.18 5.99 -19.97
CA THR A 191 -3.39 7.22 -20.19
C THR A 191 -2.12 7.29 -19.35
N ASN A 192 -1.86 6.29 -18.54
CA ASN A 192 -0.68 6.25 -17.68
C ASN A 192 0.50 5.59 -18.42
N ALA A 193 1.46 6.39 -18.85
CA ALA A 193 2.65 5.92 -19.56
C ALA A 193 3.46 4.88 -18.77
N GLU A 194 3.48 4.95 -17.42
CA GLU A 194 4.24 4.06 -16.55
C GLU A 194 3.74 2.61 -16.63
N VAL A 195 2.42 2.42 -16.79
CA VAL A 195 1.82 1.09 -16.94
C VAL A 195 2.35 0.41 -18.19
N PHE A 196 2.35 1.11 -19.32
CA PHE A 196 2.84 0.58 -20.59
C PHE A 196 4.35 0.38 -20.60
N TYR A 197 5.09 1.29 -19.97
CA TYR A 197 6.52 1.11 -19.75
C TYR A 197 6.80 -0.18 -18.96
N THR A 198 6.07 -0.43 -17.88
CA THR A 198 6.23 -1.64 -17.05
C THR A 198 5.98 -2.92 -17.87
N ILE A 199 4.94 -2.93 -18.72
CA ILE A 199 4.66 -4.06 -19.63
C ILE A 199 5.87 -4.30 -20.57
N GLY A 200 6.38 -3.24 -21.18
CA GLY A 200 7.53 -3.31 -22.07
C GLY A 200 8.78 -3.85 -21.40
N VAL A 201 9.11 -3.33 -20.23
CA VAL A 201 10.24 -3.80 -19.40
C VAL A 201 10.09 -5.27 -19.04
N THR A 202 8.90 -5.69 -18.59
CA THR A 202 8.62 -7.06 -18.17
C THR A 202 8.76 -8.05 -19.35
N CYS A 203 8.30 -7.67 -20.54
CA CYS A 203 8.46 -8.47 -21.75
C CYS A 203 9.94 -8.61 -22.15
N TRP A 204 10.69 -7.50 -22.14
CA TRP A 204 12.13 -7.51 -22.42
C TRP A 204 12.89 -8.36 -21.39
N ASP A 205 12.65 -8.17 -20.11
CA ASP A 205 13.32 -8.91 -19.02
C ASP A 205 13.10 -10.42 -19.15
N LYS A 206 11.87 -10.86 -19.44
CA LYS A 206 11.54 -12.25 -19.67
C LYS A 206 12.27 -12.82 -20.89
N SER A 207 12.30 -12.06 -22.00
CA SER A 207 12.99 -12.47 -23.23
C SER A 207 14.50 -12.57 -22.99
N TYR A 208 15.10 -11.56 -22.35
CA TYR A 208 16.54 -11.45 -22.15
C TYR A 208 17.07 -12.49 -21.16
N ASN A 209 16.38 -12.72 -20.03
CA ASN A 209 16.84 -13.58 -18.95
C ASN A 209 16.46 -15.05 -19.10
N THR A 210 15.57 -15.40 -20.04
CA THR A 210 15.26 -16.82 -20.29
C THR A 210 16.31 -17.44 -21.21
N PRO A 211 16.95 -18.55 -20.82
CA PRO A 211 17.92 -19.25 -21.65
C PRO A 211 17.35 -19.69 -23.00
N PRO A 212 18.18 -19.82 -24.06
CA PRO A 212 17.71 -20.20 -25.40
C PRO A 212 17.05 -21.58 -25.49
N ASP A 213 17.45 -22.52 -24.62
CA ASP A 213 16.88 -23.86 -24.52
C ASP A 213 15.51 -23.92 -23.82
N GLN A 214 15.14 -22.84 -23.11
CA GLN A 214 13.86 -22.73 -22.38
C GLN A 214 12.83 -21.86 -23.10
N MET A 215 13.18 -21.17 -24.17
CA MET A 215 12.28 -20.34 -24.96
C MET A 215 12.73 -20.31 -26.41
N ASP A 216 11.86 -20.75 -27.30
CA ASP A 216 12.12 -20.71 -28.74
C ASP A 216 12.10 -19.29 -29.32
N GLY A 217 12.56 -19.16 -30.57
CA GLY A 217 12.63 -17.88 -31.27
C GLY A 217 11.26 -17.23 -31.51
N ALA A 218 10.21 -18.03 -31.73
CA ALA A 218 8.87 -17.52 -31.95
C ALA A 218 8.27 -16.92 -30.67
N ALA A 219 8.43 -17.60 -29.54
CA ALA A 219 8.01 -17.09 -28.23
C ALA A 219 8.78 -15.82 -27.84
N ARG A 220 10.11 -15.76 -28.08
CA ARG A 220 10.91 -14.54 -27.87
C ARG A 220 10.41 -13.40 -28.73
N LYS A 221 10.13 -13.66 -30.00
CA LYS A 221 9.63 -12.64 -30.89
C LYS A 221 8.28 -12.11 -30.43
N ALA A 222 7.36 -12.97 -30.02
CA ALA A 222 6.07 -12.56 -29.47
C ALA A 222 6.19 -11.67 -28.24
N LEU A 223 7.13 -11.97 -27.33
CA LEU A 223 7.43 -11.10 -26.19
C LEU A 223 8.01 -9.75 -26.62
N ALA A 224 8.94 -9.76 -27.59
CA ALA A 224 9.52 -8.53 -28.10
C ALA A 224 8.47 -7.66 -28.82
N ASP A 225 7.58 -8.26 -29.61
CA ASP A 225 6.47 -7.58 -30.28
C ASP A 225 5.52 -6.92 -29.27
N ARG A 226 5.13 -7.68 -28.21
CA ARG A 226 4.28 -7.16 -27.14
C ARG A 226 4.95 -6.03 -26.37
N GLY A 227 6.23 -6.20 -26.03
CA GLY A 227 7.01 -5.18 -25.34
C GLY A 227 7.17 -3.90 -26.17
N MET A 228 7.43 -4.04 -27.48
CA MET A 228 7.55 -2.91 -28.41
C MET A 228 6.24 -2.12 -28.48
N ALA A 229 5.11 -2.79 -28.70
CA ALA A 229 3.80 -2.13 -28.74
C ALA A 229 3.49 -1.35 -27.45
N ALA A 230 3.85 -1.90 -26.29
CA ALA A 230 3.68 -1.24 -25.00
C ALA A 230 4.60 -0.01 -24.86
N LEU A 231 5.88 -0.12 -25.23
CA LEU A 231 6.82 1.00 -25.16
C LEU A 231 6.48 2.12 -26.15
N ASP A 232 5.98 1.80 -27.32
CA ASP A 232 5.48 2.79 -28.28
C ASP A 232 4.31 3.58 -27.67
N LYS A 233 3.39 2.88 -27.00
CA LYS A 233 2.29 3.52 -26.26
C LYS A 233 2.80 4.40 -25.14
N ALA A 234 3.78 3.94 -24.35
CA ALA A 234 4.40 4.72 -23.27
C ALA A 234 5.05 6.01 -23.81
N ASN A 235 5.80 5.91 -24.89
CA ASN A 235 6.44 7.05 -25.54
C ASN A 235 5.42 8.04 -26.17
N ALA A 236 4.29 7.55 -26.67
CA ALA A 236 3.21 8.40 -27.17
C ALA A 236 2.49 9.16 -26.03
N LEU A 237 2.40 8.58 -24.83
CA LEU A 237 1.73 9.17 -23.67
C LEU A 237 2.62 10.16 -22.90
N ARG A 238 3.94 9.99 -22.93
CA ARG A 238 4.89 10.84 -22.19
C ARG A 238 6.02 11.31 -23.13
N ALA A 239 6.06 12.61 -23.39
CA ALA A 239 7.18 13.21 -24.12
C ALA A 239 8.49 13.05 -23.34
N ASP A 240 9.60 12.87 -24.05
CA ASP A 240 10.95 12.72 -23.48
C ASP A 240 11.06 11.56 -22.47
N TYR A 241 10.25 10.48 -22.62
CA TYR A 241 10.31 9.31 -21.76
C TYR A 241 11.56 8.47 -22.06
N PHE A 242 12.70 8.95 -21.65
CA PHE A 242 13.99 8.39 -22.04
C PHE A 242 14.20 6.93 -21.56
N GLU A 243 13.63 6.55 -20.43
CA GLU A 243 13.66 5.16 -19.93
C GLU A 243 12.94 4.22 -20.91
N ALA A 244 11.74 4.58 -21.38
CA ALA A 244 11.01 3.79 -22.36
C ALA A 244 11.78 3.70 -23.69
N MET A 245 12.37 4.79 -24.16
CA MET A 245 13.22 4.83 -25.37
C MET A 245 14.44 3.91 -25.23
N LEU A 246 15.05 3.81 -24.05
CA LEU A 246 16.15 2.86 -23.81
C LEU A 246 15.71 1.42 -23.97
N TYR A 247 14.52 1.06 -23.48
CA TYR A 247 14.00 -0.31 -23.65
C TYR A 247 13.59 -0.60 -25.12
N VAL A 248 13.13 0.38 -25.88
CA VAL A 248 12.95 0.22 -27.34
C VAL A 248 14.27 -0.17 -28.02
N ASN A 249 15.38 0.53 -27.67
CA ASN A 249 16.71 0.12 -28.16
C ASN A 249 17.05 -1.32 -27.78
N LEU A 250 16.78 -1.73 -26.54
CA LEU A 250 17.06 -3.09 -26.08
C LEU A 250 16.22 -4.14 -26.83
N LEU A 251 14.95 -3.88 -27.11
CA LEU A 251 14.09 -4.76 -27.89
C LEU A 251 14.55 -4.87 -29.35
N TYR A 252 15.02 -3.82 -29.98
CA TYR A 252 15.64 -3.93 -31.31
C TYR A 252 16.87 -4.84 -31.30
N ARG A 253 17.65 -4.85 -30.22
CA ARG A 253 18.76 -5.80 -30.05
C ARG A 253 18.28 -7.23 -29.88
N GLU A 254 17.14 -7.45 -29.19
CA GLU A 254 16.52 -8.78 -29.11
C GLU A 254 16.05 -9.26 -30.48
N TYR A 255 15.42 -8.40 -31.29
CA TYR A 255 15.08 -8.76 -32.69
C TYR A 255 16.33 -9.11 -33.50
N ALA A 256 17.41 -8.35 -33.37
CA ALA A 256 18.66 -8.61 -34.07
C ALA A 256 19.31 -9.96 -33.72
N LYS A 257 19.07 -10.46 -32.49
CA LYS A 257 19.53 -11.81 -32.07
C LYS A 257 18.76 -12.92 -32.78
N LEU A 258 17.50 -12.66 -33.14
CA LEU A 258 16.60 -13.63 -33.80
C LEU A 258 16.72 -13.60 -35.32
N GLU A 259 17.35 -12.57 -35.88
CA GLU A 259 17.46 -12.37 -37.30
C GLU A 259 18.65 -13.14 -37.89
N ASN A 260 18.39 -13.89 -38.97
CA ASN A 260 19.40 -14.69 -39.67
C ASN A 260 20.00 -13.96 -40.89
N ASP A 261 19.26 -13.02 -41.52
CA ASP A 261 19.77 -12.21 -42.61
C ASP A 261 20.72 -11.12 -42.06
N PRO A 262 22.01 -11.16 -42.49
CA PRO A 262 22.99 -10.17 -41.97
C PRO A 262 22.61 -8.72 -42.22
N ARG A 263 21.96 -8.41 -43.35
CA ARG A 263 21.53 -7.05 -43.71
C ARG A 263 20.39 -6.58 -42.81
N GLN A 264 19.36 -7.42 -42.61
CA GLN A 264 18.25 -7.10 -41.72
C GLN A 264 18.73 -6.97 -40.27
N LYS A 265 19.68 -7.82 -39.84
CA LYS A 265 20.31 -7.74 -38.54
C LYS A 265 21.04 -6.39 -38.32
N GLU A 266 21.80 -5.94 -39.35
CA GLU A 266 22.49 -4.64 -39.29
C GLU A 266 21.49 -3.48 -39.23
N GLU A 267 20.40 -3.51 -39.97
CA GLU A 267 19.33 -2.52 -39.91
C GLU A 267 18.67 -2.45 -38.54
N LEU A 268 18.41 -3.61 -37.88
CA LEU A 268 17.86 -3.66 -36.52
C LEU A 268 18.84 -3.07 -35.51
N LEU A 269 20.14 -3.33 -35.62
CA LEU A 269 21.17 -2.75 -34.78
C LEU A 269 21.34 -1.23 -35.00
N ALA A 270 21.17 -0.78 -36.25
CA ALA A 270 21.16 0.64 -36.56
C ALA A 270 19.96 1.36 -35.89
N LYS A 271 18.76 0.78 -35.96
CA LYS A 271 17.55 1.26 -35.23
C LYS A 271 17.77 1.28 -33.73
N ALA A 272 18.36 0.24 -33.17
CA ALA A 272 18.72 0.22 -31.75
C ALA A 272 19.61 1.39 -31.37
N THR A 273 20.65 1.66 -32.17
CA THR A 273 21.58 2.77 -31.96
C THR A 273 20.89 4.13 -32.07
N GLU A 274 19.98 4.29 -33.03
CA GLU A 274 19.16 5.51 -33.19
C GLU A 274 18.32 5.78 -31.95
N TRP A 275 17.61 4.77 -31.43
CA TRP A 275 16.80 4.89 -30.23
C TRP A 275 17.63 5.17 -28.98
N GLN A 276 18.84 4.61 -28.88
CA GLN A 276 19.78 4.95 -27.81
C GLN A 276 20.16 6.44 -27.85
N LYS A 277 20.46 6.98 -29.04
CA LYS A 277 20.77 8.41 -29.19
C LYS A 277 19.55 9.29 -28.83
N LYS A 278 18.34 8.91 -29.26
CA LYS A 278 17.10 9.61 -28.91
C LYS A 278 16.90 9.64 -27.38
N ALA A 279 17.09 8.50 -26.72
CA ALA A 279 16.98 8.42 -25.26
C ALA A 279 17.97 9.31 -24.53
N LEU A 280 19.24 9.33 -24.94
CA LEU A 280 20.25 10.19 -24.34
C LEU A 280 19.90 11.66 -24.50
N ALA A 281 19.47 12.08 -25.70
CA ALA A 281 19.04 13.46 -25.96
C ALA A 281 17.79 13.83 -25.14
N ALA A 282 16.81 12.92 -25.02
CA ALA A 282 15.64 13.14 -24.17
C ALA A 282 16.01 13.28 -22.69
N ARG A 283 16.88 12.42 -22.18
CA ARG A 283 17.40 12.52 -20.80
C ARG A 283 18.07 13.86 -20.52
N ASP A 284 18.87 14.34 -21.47
CA ASP A 284 19.59 15.62 -21.29
C ASP A 284 18.61 16.81 -21.30
N ARG A 285 17.53 16.75 -22.12
CA ARG A 285 16.44 17.74 -22.05
C ARG A 285 15.70 17.72 -20.71
N VAL A 286 15.39 16.53 -20.18
CA VAL A 286 14.75 16.41 -18.86
C VAL A 286 15.63 17.00 -17.77
N LYS A 287 16.92 16.63 -17.73
CA LYS A 287 17.88 17.17 -16.75
C LYS A 287 18.03 18.68 -16.85
N GLN A 288 18.01 19.23 -18.05
CA GLN A 288 18.06 20.66 -18.24
C GLN A 288 16.83 21.37 -17.68
N LYS A 289 15.64 20.85 -17.96
CA LYS A 289 14.38 21.37 -17.39
C LYS A 289 14.38 21.33 -15.86
N GLU A 290 14.82 20.22 -15.26
CA GLU A 290 14.95 20.09 -13.80
C GLU A 290 15.90 21.13 -13.19
N ARG A 291 17.05 21.37 -13.83
CA ARG A 291 18.01 22.40 -13.39
C ARG A 291 17.42 23.81 -13.48
N GLU A 292 16.73 24.12 -14.57
CA GLU A 292 16.06 25.40 -14.75
C GLU A 292 14.95 25.64 -13.73
N GLU A 293 14.16 24.58 -13.42
CA GLU A 293 13.14 24.65 -12.38
C GLU A 293 13.75 24.81 -10.97
N ALA A 294 14.83 24.10 -10.67
CA ALA A 294 15.55 24.24 -9.41
C ALA A 294 16.10 25.65 -9.24
N ALA A 295 16.74 26.21 -10.30
CA ALA A 295 17.27 27.58 -10.29
C ALA A 295 16.16 28.64 -10.09
N ARG A 296 14.96 28.40 -10.65
CA ARG A 296 13.79 29.28 -10.42
C ARG A 296 13.27 29.23 -8.98
N LYS A 297 13.31 28.05 -8.35
CA LYS A 297 12.85 27.85 -6.97
C LYS A 297 13.85 28.37 -5.93
N ASN A 298 15.13 28.35 -6.23
CA ASN A 298 16.20 28.74 -5.30
C ASN A 298 17.27 29.59 -6.00
N PRO A 299 16.97 30.85 -6.34
CA PRO A 299 17.89 31.73 -7.13
C PRO A 299 19.25 31.96 -6.46
N LEU A 300 19.34 31.82 -5.12
CA LEU A 300 20.58 32.05 -4.36
C LEU A 300 21.56 30.86 -4.37
N GLU A 301 21.12 29.67 -4.74
CA GLU A 301 21.99 28.50 -4.88
C GLU A 301 22.48 28.26 -6.33
N ALA A 302 22.01 29.09 -7.26
CA ALA A 302 22.36 29.02 -8.69
C ALA A 302 23.49 29.99 -9.09
N LEU A 303 24.01 30.79 -8.14
CA LEU A 303 25.18 31.67 -8.26
C LEU A 303 26.40 31.03 -7.59
#